data_4cf1bde2a6e999d76c4aa8a67bffcfc6
#
_entry.id   4cf1bde2a6e999d76c4aa8a67bffcfc6
#
_cell.length_a   1.000
_cell.length_b   1.000
_cell.length_c   1.000
_cell.angle_alpha   90.00
_cell.angle_beta   90.00
_cell.angle_gamma   90.00
#
_symmetry.space_group_name_H-M   'P 1'
#
loop_
_entity.id
_entity.type
_entity.pdbx_description
1 polymer ?
#
loop_
_entity_poly.entity_id
_entity_poly.type
_entity_poly.pdbx_seq_one_letter_code
_entity_poly.pdbx_strand_id
1 'polypeptide(L)'
;MAVSSLSPSSRAWQRFKRNRLGYWSLVIFCVLVVASLFAELLSNDRPLIVRYEGSTYFPMVQDYPETTFGGDFETTTDYLDPFIREQLTRGNNWAVYAPNPYGPKTLNYFAKEPNPSAPTLDNWLGTDDRGRDLLAQLIYGFRVSVLFALALTFIGVFLGVITGAVQGFFGGKTDLAFQRFIEIWGSMPELYLLIIFSAVFAPSISLLLVLLSLFGWMGLSDYVRAEFLRNRQLDYVRAARALGLSNTQIIWRHVLPNSLTPVVTFLPFRMSAAILALTSLDFLGLGVPPGTPSLGELLSQGKNNIDAWWISMSTFAVLVITLLLLTFMGDALRDALDPRKADK
;
A
#
# COMPACT_ATOMS: atom_id res chain seq x y z
N MET A 1 14.80 -42.86 -15.10
CA MET A 1 14.64 -41.77 -14.13
C MET A 1 13.39 -40.97 -14.53
N ALA A 2 12.32 -41.06 -13.77
CA ALA A 2 11.08 -40.30 -14.06
C ALA A 2 11.39 -38.82 -13.81
N VAL A 3 11.42 -38.03 -14.88
CA VAL A 3 11.45 -36.56 -14.79
C VAL A 3 10.10 -36.16 -14.19
N SER A 4 10.10 -35.84 -12.91
CA SER A 4 8.91 -35.28 -12.25
C SER A 4 8.52 -33.99 -13.01
N SER A 5 7.45 -34.05 -13.77
CA SER A 5 6.94 -32.91 -14.52
C SER A 5 6.43 -31.89 -13.51
N LEU A 6 7.25 -30.89 -13.22
CA LEU A 6 6.89 -29.75 -12.37
C LEU A 6 5.60 -29.11 -12.89
N SER A 7 4.69 -28.74 -11.98
CA SER A 7 3.46 -28.02 -12.35
C SER A 7 3.78 -26.70 -13.07
N PRO A 8 2.90 -26.19 -13.94
CA PRO A 8 3.14 -24.90 -14.63
C PRO A 8 3.46 -23.76 -13.67
N SER A 9 2.80 -23.70 -12.52
CA SER A 9 3.05 -22.69 -11.48
C SER A 9 4.44 -22.83 -10.84
N SER A 10 4.91 -24.08 -10.60
CA SER A 10 6.25 -24.32 -10.07
C SER A 10 7.34 -23.91 -11.07
N ARG A 11 7.11 -24.16 -12.37
CA ARG A 11 8.04 -23.69 -13.42
C ARG A 11 8.08 -22.18 -13.53
N ALA A 12 6.94 -21.50 -13.46
CA ALA A 12 6.87 -20.05 -13.44
C ALA A 12 7.62 -19.47 -12.24
N TRP A 13 7.43 -20.04 -11.07
CA TRP A 13 8.15 -19.61 -9.84
C TRP A 13 9.67 -19.81 -9.93
N GLN A 14 10.12 -20.91 -10.52
CA GLN A 14 11.56 -21.12 -10.74
C GLN A 14 12.15 -20.10 -11.72
N ARG A 15 11.42 -19.76 -12.80
CA ARG A 15 11.85 -18.71 -13.75
C ARG A 15 11.88 -17.34 -13.07
N PHE A 16 10.87 -17.01 -12.28
CA PHE A 16 10.85 -15.77 -11.51
C PHE A 16 12.07 -15.65 -10.60
N LYS A 17 12.42 -16.71 -9.86
CA LYS A 17 13.63 -16.74 -9.02
C LYS A 17 14.95 -16.58 -9.80
N ARG A 18 15.00 -17.00 -11.05
CA ARG A 18 16.19 -16.79 -11.90
C ARG A 18 16.40 -15.34 -12.30
N ASN A 19 15.35 -14.55 -12.36
CA ASN A 19 15.45 -13.09 -12.51
C ASN A 19 15.81 -12.48 -11.16
N ARG A 20 17.12 -12.29 -10.91
CA ARG A 20 17.63 -11.79 -9.62
C ARG A 20 17.05 -10.43 -9.24
N LEU A 21 16.93 -9.54 -10.23
CA LEU A 21 16.40 -8.19 -9.97
C LEU A 21 14.95 -8.24 -9.48
N GLY A 22 14.08 -8.93 -10.18
CA GLY A 22 12.68 -9.07 -9.78
C GLY A 22 12.50 -9.84 -8.47
N TYR A 23 13.28 -10.89 -8.25
CA TYR A 23 13.22 -11.65 -7.00
C TYR A 23 13.63 -10.82 -5.78
N TRP A 24 14.76 -10.11 -5.85
CA TRP A 24 15.18 -9.25 -4.76
C TRP A 24 14.26 -8.04 -4.57
N SER A 25 13.70 -7.51 -5.65
CA SER A 25 12.68 -6.45 -5.56
C SER A 25 11.45 -6.93 -4.78
N LEU A 26 10.97 -8.15 -5.03
CA LEU A 26 9.88 -8.75 -4.26
C LEU A 26 10.26 -8.90 -2.78
N VAL A 27 11.46 -9.46 -2.49
CA VAL A 27 11.92 -9.68 -1.12
C VAL A 27 12.03 -8.34 -0.37
N ILE A 28 12.69 -7.34 -0.96
CA ILE A 28 12.86 -6.01 -0.35
C ILE A 28 11.49 -5.36 -0.14
N PHE A 29 10.60 -5.39 -1.14
CA PHE A 29 9.26 -4.83 -1.01
C PHE A 29 8.47 -5.51 0.11
N CYS A 30 8.46 -6.84 0.19
CA CYS A 30 7.81 -7.57 1.28
C CYS A 30 8.40 -7.23 2.65
N VAL A 31 9.72 -7.09 2.77
CA VAL A 31 10.39 -6.68 4.03
C VAL A 31 9.94 -5.27 4.42
N LEU A 32 9.92 -4.31 3.49
CA LEU A 32 9.46 -2.94 3.76
C LEU A 32 7.98 -2.92 4.17
N VAL A 33 7.13 -3.69 3.51
CA VAL A 33 5.71 -3.80 3.88
C VAL A 33 5.55 -4.39 5.28
N VAL A 34 6.22 -5.52 5.57
CA VAL A 34 6.17 -6.12 6.91
C VAL A 34 6.70 -5.15 7.96
N ALA A 35 7.84 -4.49 7.71
CA ALA A 35 8.40 -3.49 8.61
C ALA A 35 7.40 -2.34 8.86
N SER A 36 6.70 -1.87 7.81
CA SER A 36 5.70 -0.81 7.96
C SER A 36 4.43 -1.26 8.72
N LEU A 37 4.06 -2.54 8.62
CA LEU A 37 2.95 -3.10 9.43
C LEU A 37 3.26 -3.10 10.92
N PHE A 38 4.54 -3.24 11.27
CA PHE A 38 5.05 -3.15 12.63
C PHE A 38 5.74 -1.80 12.89
N ALA A 39 5.22 -0.72 12.30
CA ALA A 39 5.78 0.63 12.42
C ALA A 39 5.93 1.06 13.88
N GLU A 40 5.03 0.66 14.76
CA GLU A 40 5.04 0.97 16.19
C GLU A 40 6.27 0.40 16.92
N LEU A 41 6.86 -0.69 16.41
CA LEU A 41 8.11 -1.26 16.95
C LEU A 41 9.35 -0.50 16.44
N LEU A 42 9.24 0.22 15.34
CA LEU A 42 10.34 0.94 14.70
C LEU A 42 10.35 2.42 15.05
N SER A 43 9.16 3.01 15.23
CA SER A 43 8.96 4.43 15.41
C SER A 43 7.72 4.67 16.26
N ASN A 44 7.93 5.02 17.54
CA ASN A 44 6.85 5.23 18.50
C ASN A 44 7.33 6.12 19.63
N ASP A 45 6.48 7.03 20.08
CA ASP A 45 6.74 7.92 21.22
C ASP A 45 6.55 7.23 22.58
N ARG A 46 5.93 6.05 22.58
CA ARG A 46 5.71 5.25 23.80
C ARG A 46 6.75 4.15 23.91
N PRO A 47 7.32 3.92 25.09
CA PRO A 47 8.18 2.77 25.33
C PRO A 47 7.43 1.45 25.07
N LEU A 48 8.11 0.46 24.50
CA LEU A 48 7.58 -0.89 24.32
C LEU A 48 7.32 -1.57 25.65
N ILE A 49 8.27 -1.43 26.58
CA ILE A 49 8.23 -2.02 27.92
C ILE A 49 8.88 -1.04 28.89
N VAL A 50 8.28 -0.85 30.04
CA VAL A 50 8.79 -0.06 31.15
C VAL A 50 8.82 -0.91 32.41
N ARG A 51 9.92 -0.91 33.13
CA ARG A 51 9.99 -1.39 34.51
C ARG A 51 10.16 -0.20 35.44
N TYR A 52 9.16 0.01 36.30
CA TYR A 52 9.15 1.11 37.24
C TYR A 52 8.74 0.61 38.63
N GLU A 53 9.56 0.91 39.64
CA GLU A 53 9.35 0.47 41.04
C GLU A 53 9.04 -1.01 41.22
N GLY A 54 9.71 -1.88 40.43
CA GLY A 54 9.55 -3.33 40.47
C GLY A 54 8.38 -3.88 39.66
N SER A 55 7.46 -3.03 39.18
CA SER A 55 6.34 -3.40 38.31
C SER A 55 6.67 -3.25 36.84
N THR A 56 6.07 -4.06 35.98
CA THR A 56 6.27 -4.00 34.53
C THR A 56 5.02 -3.43 33.85
N TYR A 57 5.23 -2.44 32.98
CA TYR A 57 4.19 -1.73 32.26
C TYR A 57 4.41 -1.86 30.74
N PHE A 58 3.31 -1.82 29.98
CA PHE A 58 3.32 -1.91 28.51
C PHE A 58 2.66 -0.67 27.87
N PRO A 59 3.33 0.48 27.84
CA PRO A 59 2.75 1.75 27.37
C PRO A 59 2.30 1.73 25.89
N MET A 60 2.88 0.84 25.09
CA MET A 60 2.48 0.67 23.71
C MET A 60 1.03 0.14 23.58
N VAL A 61 0.57 -0.65 24.54
CA VAL A 61 -0.72 -1.35 24.52
C VAL A 61 -1.76 -0.66 25.40
N GLN A 62 -1.33 -0.09 26.52
CA GLN A 62 -2.19 0.52 27.53
C GLN A 62 -1.73 1.91 27.90
N ASP A 63 -2.69 2.84 28.01
CA ASP A 63 -2.43 4.20 28.50
C ASP A 63 -2.27 4.19 30.03
N TYR A 64 -1.26 4.88 30.51
CA TYR A 64 -1.01 5.09 31.94
C TYR A 64 -0.99 6.59 32.24
N PRO A 65 -1.59 7.02 33.35
CA PRO A 65 -1.47 8.42 33.79
C PRO A 65 -0.04 8.72 34.24
N GLU A 66 0.34 9.98 34.14
CA GLU A 66 1.69 10.47 34.51
C GLU A 66 1.99 10.20 35.99
N THR A 67 0.97 10.23 36.87
CA THR A 67 1.08 9.89 38.28
C THR A 67 1.61 8.47 38.53
N THR A 68 1.45 7.55 37.58
CA THR A 68 2.00 6.17 37.66
C THR A 68 3.53 6.18 37.68
N PHE A 69 4.17 7.19 37.04
CA PHE A 69 5.62 7.30 36.89
C PHE A 69 6.21 8.48 37.69
N GLY A 70 5.48 8.95 38.71
CA GLY A 70 5.94 9.97 39.62
C GLY A 70 5.71 11.42 39.16
N GLY A 71 4.87 11.61 38.17
CA GLY A 71 4.39 12.93 37.75
C GLY A 71 3.20 13.42 38.54
N ASP A 72 2.79 14.67 38.32
CA ASP A 72 1.75 15.36 39.09
C ASP A 72 0.37 15.32 38.47
N PHE A 73 0.25 14.90 37.21
CA PHE A 73 -1.01 14.96 36.43
C PHE A 73 -1.64 13.60 36.18
N GLU A 74 -2.97 13.56 36.18
CA GLU A 74 -3.74 12.37 35.80
C GLU A 74 -3.95 12.23 34.28
N THR A 75 -3.28 13.06 33.48
CA THR A 75 -3.28 12.98 32.02
C THR A 75 -2.40 11.82 31.54
N THR A 76 -2.61 11.37 30.31
CA THR A 76 -1.76 10.35 29.67
C THR A 76 -0.29 10.80 29.69
N THR A 77 0.60 9.91 30.10
CA THR A 77 2.03 10.17 30.24
C THR A 77 2.66 10.58 28.92
N ASP A 78 3.39 11.70 28.92
CA ASP A 78 4.32 12.05 27.85
C ASP A 78 5.70 11.41 28.16
N TYR A 79 6.01 10.33 27.44
CA TYR A 79 7.26 9.61 27.63
C TYR A 79 8.48 10.29 27.00
N LEU A 80 8.30 11.41 26.31
CA LEU A 80 9.39 12.25 25.81
C LEU A 80 9.75 13.39 26.77
N ASP A 81 8.90 13.66 27.76
CA ASP A 81 9.18 14.65 28.81
C ASP A 81 10.49 14.28 29.56
N PRO A 82 11.43 15.21 29.66
CA PRO A 82 12.71 14.97 30.33
C PRO A 82 12.57 14.50 31.80
N PHE A 83 11.57 14.99 32.52
CA PHE A 83 11.32 14.58 33.92
C PHE A 83 10.89 13.08 33.94
N ILE A 84 9.93 12.69 33.12
CA ILE A 84 9.47 11.29 33.03
C ILE A 84 10.62 10.38 32.59
N ARG A 85 11.41 10.77 31.58
CA ARG A 85 12.60 10.02 31.15
C ARG A 85 13.61 9.82 32.28
N GLU A 86 13.84 10.82 33.08
CA GLU A 86 14.71 10.70 34.25
C GLU A 86 14.16 9.71 35.27
N GLN A 87 12.84 9.77 35.60
CA GLN A 87 12.20 8.82 36.51
C GLN A 87 12.27 7.38 36.00
N LEU A 88 12.06 7.17 34.71
CA LEU A 88 12.11 5.85 34.08
C LEU A 88 13.52 5.25 33.97
N THR A 89 14.57 6.05 34.16
CA THR A 89 15.97 5.59 34.14
C THR A 89 16.63 5.65 35.53
N ARG A 90 15.94 6.17 36.57
CA ARG A 90 16.46 6.34 37.91
C ARG A 90 16.52 5.02 38.69
N GLY A 91 17.65 4.76 39.33
CA GLY A 91 17.82 3.59 40.22
C GLY A 91 17.80 2.26 39.46
N ASN A 92 16.80 1.38 39.74
CA ASN A 92 16.64 0.09 39.12
C ASN A 92 15.54 0.09 38.04
N ASN A 93 15.04 1.27 37.66
CA ASN A 93 14.05 1.46 36.64
C ASN A 93 14.70 1.41 35.23
N TRP A 94 13.97 0.94 34.24
CA TRP A 94 14.40 0.99 32.84
C TRP A 94 13.22 1.01 31.88
N ALA A 95 13.42 1.59 30.72
CA ALA A 95 12.45 1.63 29.65
C ALA A 95 13.10 1.27 28.30
N VAL A 96 12.43 0.48 27.48
CA VAL A 96 12.85 0.12 26.14
C VAL A 96 12.00 0.90 25.16
N TYR A 97 12.60 1.82 24.44
CA TYR A 97 11.97 2.61 23.39
C TYR A 97 12.16 1.95 22.03
N ALA A 98 11.31 2.33 21.08
CA ALA A 98 11.56 2.05 19.67
C ALA A 98 12.86 2.73 19.20
N PRO A 99 13.54 2.22 18.15
CA PRO A 99 14.74 2.85 17.60
C PRO A 99 14.57 4.33 17.26
N ASN A 100 13.42 4.71 16.72
CA ASN A 100 12.99 6.08 16.57
C ASN A 100 11.94 6.41 17.65
N PRO A 101 12.25 7.29 18.62
CA PRO A 101 11.34 7.56 19.75
C PRO A 101 10.24 8.57 19.43
N TYR A 102 9.84 8.68 18.16
CA TYR A 102 8.79 9.58 17.72
C TYR A 102 7.67 8.80 17.03
N GLY A 103 6.43 9.13 17.36
CA GLY A 103 5.25 8.66 16.68
C GLY A 103 4.86 9.56 15.48
N PRO A 104 3.85 9.16 14.71
CA PRO A 104 3.44 9.92 13.51
C PRO A 104 2.76 11.25 13.83
N LYS A 105 2.34 11.48 15.08
CA LYS A 105 1.69 12.72 15.55
C LYS A 105 2.51 13.47 16.58
N THR A 106 3.61 12.90 16.99
CA THR A 106 4.46 13.46 18.04
C THR A 106 5.19 14.68 17.54
N LEU A 107 5.05 15.79 18.27
CA LEU A 107 5.77 17.02 17.99
C LEU A 107 7.06 17.03 18.78
N ASN A 108 8.17 17.41 18.15
CA ASN A 108 9.42 17.63 18.86
C ASN A 108 9.44 19.04 19.47
N TYR A 109 8.95 19.18 20.69
CA TYR A 109 8.96 20.45 21.41
C TYR A 109 10.36 20.91 21.87
N PHE A 110 11.34 20.01 21.84
CA PHE A 110 12.71 20.25 22.27
C PHE A 110 13.67 20.52 21.10
N ALA A 111 13.13 20.71 19.90
CA ALA A 111 13.93 21.11 18.74
C ALA A 111 14.62 22.44 19.02
N LYS A 112 15.93 22.52 18.77
CA LYS A 112 16.74 23.73 19.00
C LYS A 112 16.52 24.81 17.95
N GLU A 113 16.04 24.39 16.77
CA GLU A 113 15.80 25.25 15.62
C GLU A 113 14.31 25.30 15.29
N PRO A 114 13.82 26.37 14.65
CA PRO A 114 12.44 26.45 14.19
C PRO A 114 12.14 25.38 13.14
N ASN A 115 10.89 24.93 13.11
CA ASN A 115 10.43 23.93 12.14
C ASN A 115 10.15 24.56 10.76
N PRO A 116 10.46 23.83 9.67
CA PRO A 116 11.10 22.52 9.62
C PRO A 116 12.59 22.56 9.99
N SER A 117 13.03 21.68 10.90
CA SER A 117 14.43 21.60 11.33
C SER A 117 15.21 20.54 10.53
N ALA A 118 16.49 20.84 10.25
CA ALA A 118 17.38 19.97 9.50
C ALA A 118 17.64 18.63 10.24
N PRO A 119 18.15 17.60 9.54
CA PRO A 119 18.53 16.33 10.15
C PRO A 119 19.50 16.51 11.32
N THR A 120 19.19 15.84 12.43
CA THR A 120 19.96 15.82 13.68
C THR A 120 20.13 14.40 14.20
N LEU A 121 20.88 14.22 15.31
CA LEU A 121 20.97 12.90 15.96
C LEU A 121 19.64 12.47 16.59
N ASP A 122 18.81 13.42 16.99
CA ASP A 122 17.47 13.14 17.56
C ASP A 122 16.44 12.89 16.47
N ASN A 123 16.48 13.67 15.38
CA ASN A 123 15.60 13.51 14.21
C ASN A 123 16.47 13.20 12.99
N TRP A 124 16.66 11.93 12.67
CA TRP A 124 17.65 11.46 11.65
C TRP A 124 17.42 12.02 10.25
N LEU A 125 16.18 12.24 9.87
CA LEU A 125 15.82 12.86 8.58
C LEU A 125 15.33 14.31 8.74
N GLY A 126 15.41 14.87 9.95
CA GLY A 126 14.86 16.19 10.27
C GLY A 126 13.38 16.13 10.61
N THR A 127 12.75 17.31 10.67
CA THR A 127 11.31 17.45 10.94
C THR A 127 10.56 17.97 9.73
N ASP A 128 9.25 17.76 9.74
CA ASP A 128 8.33 18.37 8.79
C ASP A 128 7.98 19.83 9.20
N ASP A 129 7.13 20.50 8.42
CA ASP A 129 6.72 21.89 8.66
C ASP A 129 5.95 22.11 9.97
N ARG A 130 5.42 21.04 10.56
CA ARG A 130 4.70 21.04 11.85
C ARG A 130 5.55 20.59 13.03
N GLY A 131 6.81 20.24 12.81
CA GLY A 131 7.71 19.74 13.85
C GLY A 131 7.56 18.27 14.19
N ARG A 132 6.94 17.48 13.30
CA ARG A 132 6.86 16.02 13.42
C ARG A 132 8.12 15.38 12.83
N ASP A 133 8.54 14.26 13.40
CA ASP A 133 9.70 13.52 12.90
C ASP A 133 9.44 12.98 11.47
N LEU A 134 10.34 13.30 10.53
CA LEU A 134 10.16 12.95 9.13
C LEU A 134 10.29 11.45 8.90
N LEU A 135 11.16 10.74 9.62
CA LEU A 135 11.29 9.28 9.49
C LEU A 135 10.00 8.57 9.92
N ALA A 136 9.41 9.01 11.04
CA ALA A 136 8.10 8.52 11.48
C ALA A 136 7.03 8.75 10.40
N GLN A 137 6.95 9.97 9.86
CA GLN A 137 6.00 10.31 8.80
C GLN A 137 6.17 9.43 7.56
N LEU A 138 7.40 9.12 7.15
CA LEU A 138 7.69 8.27 5.99
C LEU A 138 7.28 6.81 6.23
N ILE A 139 7.60 6.24 7.40
CA ILE A 139 7.24 4.84 7.73
C ILE A 139 5.72 4.66 7.73
N TYR A 140 5.01 5.55 8.44
CA TYR A 140 3.55 5.47 8.54
C TYR A 140 2.86 5.88 7.25
N GLY A 141 3.37 6.87 6.52
CA GLY A 141 2.86 7.28 5.21
C GLY A 141 3.04 6.18 4.15
N PHE A 142 4.16 5.46 4.16
CA PHE A 142 4.37 4.28 3.33
C PHE A 142 3.35 3.19 3.64
N ARG A 143 3.09 2.88 4.93
CA ARG A 143 2.07 1.92 5.35
C ARG A 143 0.69 2.27 4.81
N VAL A 144 0.26 3.52 4.98
CA VAL A 144 -1.02 4.01 4.46
C VAL A 144 -1.10 3.84 2.94
N SER A 145 -0.06 4.25 2.22
CA SER A 145 0.00 4.17 0.75
C SER A 145 -0.07 2.74 0.25
N VAL A 146 0.67 1.81 0.86
CA VAL A 146 0.68 0.39 0.44
C VAL A 146 -0.63 -0.30 0.78
N LEU A 147 -1.19 -0.10 1.97
CA LEU A 147 -2.48 -0.70 2.35
C LEU A 147 -3.61 -0.20 1.46
N PHE A 148 -3.63 1.10 1.16
CA PHE A 148 -4.57 1.69 0.21
C PHE A 148 -4.43 1.08 -1.19
N ALA A 149 -3.20 0.97 -1.69
CA ALA A 149 -2.93 0.39 -3.00
C ALA A 149 -3.32 -1.10 -3.09
N LEU A 150 -3.08 -1.87 -2.02
CA LEU A 150 -3.52 -3.26 -1.92
C LEU A 150 -5.05 -3.35 -1.96
N ALA A 151 -5.75 -2.53 -1.16
CA ALA A 151 -7.21 -2.52 -1.11
C ALA A 151 -7.81 -2.11 -2.47
N LEU A 152 -7.32 -1.02 -3.08
CA LEU A 152 -7.78 -0.54 -4.38
C LEU A 152 -7.51 -1.56 -5.49
N THR A 153 -6.32 -2.17 -5.48
CA THR A 153 -5.97 -3.22 -6.45
C THR A 153 -6.87 -4.44 -6.29
N PHE A 154 -7.10 -4.89 -5.05
CA PHE A 154 -7.98 -6.04 -4.77
C PHE A 154 -9.40 -5.79 -5.28
N ILE A 155 -10.01 -4.64 -4.94
CA ILE A 155 -11.36 -4.28 -5.39
C ILE A 155 -11.41 -4.18 -6.92
N GLY A 156 -10.45 -3.49 -7.53
CA GLY A 156 -10.36 -3.33 -8.97
C GLY A 156 -10.18 -4.66 -9.71
N VAL A 157 -9.39 -5.59 -9.16
CA VAL A 157 -9.22 -6.95 -9.69
C VAL A 157 -10.50 -7.75 -9.56
N PHE A 158 -11.13 -7.72 -8.39
CA PHE A 158 -12.37 -8.45 -8.13
C PHE A 158 -13.48 -8.02 -9.09
N LEU A 159 -13.74 -6.71 -9.20
CA LEU A 159 -14.75 -6.16 -10.11
C LEU A 159 -14.38 -6.38 -11.57
N GLY A 160 -13.12 -6.14 -11.96
CA GLY A 160 -12.67 -6.29 -13.33
C GLY A 160 -12.71 -7.73 -13.81
N VAL A 161 -12.37 -8.71 -12.97
CA VAL A 161 -12.44 -10.13 -13.29
C VAL A 161 -13.90 -10.56 -13.46
N ILE A 162 -14.79 -10.20 -12.53
CA ILE A 162 -16.20 -10.59 -12.61
C ILE A 162 -16.86 -9.99 -13.86
N THR A 163 -16.73 -8.68 -14.05
CA THR A 163 -17.36 -7.98 -15.17
C THR A 163 -16.79 -8.43 -16.52
N GLY A 164 -15.46 -8.56 -16.63
CA GLY A 164 -14.81 -9.04 -17.83
C GLY A 164 -15.14 -10.49 -18.17
N ALA A 165 -15.22 -11.37 -17.14
CA ALA A 165 -15.63 -12.77 -17.33
C ALA A 165 -17.06 -12.89 -17.84
N VAL A 166 -18.00 -12.12 -17.27
CA VAL A 166 -19.40 -12.09 -17.70
C VAL A 166 -19.50 -11.61 -19.16
N GLN A 167 -18.89 -10.47 -19.48
CA GLN A 167 -18.87 -9.93 -20.83
C GLN A 167 -18.28 -10.92 -21.85
N GLY A 168 -17.07 -11.41 -21.56
CA GLY A 168 -16.33 -12.27 -22.48
C GLY A 168 -16.96 -13.66 -22.64
N PHE A 169 -17.52 -14.25 -21.58
CA PHE A 169 -18.13 -15.58 -21.66
C PHE A 169 -19.49 -15.58 -22.40
N PHE A 170 -20.40 -14.70 -21.99
CA PHE A 170 -21.73 -14.64 -22.62
C PHE A 170 -21.69 -13.95 -23.97
N GLY A 171 -20.95 -12.87 -24.13
CA GLY A 171 -20.84 -12.12 -25.39
C GLY A 171 -22.16 -11.48 -25.82
N GLY A 172 -22.26 -11.14 -27.12
CA GLY A 172 -23.49 -10.65 -27.75
C GLY A 172 -24.09 -9.42 -27.05
N LYS A 173 -25.38 -9.46 -26.71
CA LYS A 173 -26.08 -8.35 -26.09
C LYS A 173 -25.53 -8.00 -24.68
N THR A 174 -25.11 -8.99 -23.90
CA THR A 174 -24.52 -8.78 -22.58
C THR A 174 -23.23 -8.00 -22.70
N ASP A 175 -22.35 -8.42 -23.58
CA ASP A 175 -21.09 -7.74 -23.87
C ASP A 175 -21.32 -6.30 -24.34
N LEU A 176 -22.24 -6.10 -25.29
CA LEU A 176 -22.58 -4.77 -25.80
C LEU A 176 -23.12 -3.85 -24.71
N ALA A 177 -23.99 -4.35 -23.84
CA ALA A 177 -24.56 -3.55 -22.74
C ALA A 177 -23.47 -3.09 -21.74
N PHE A 178 -22.57 -4.00 -21.35
CA PHE A 178 -21.46 -3.64 -20.47
C PHE A 178 -20.49 -2.66 -21.14
N GLN A 179 -20.17 -2.84 -22.41
CA GLN A 179 -19.28 -1.93 -23.14
C GLN A 179 -19.90 -0.52 -23.23
N ARG A 180 -21.22 -0.40 -23.49
CA ARG A 180 -21.90 0.90 -23.47
C ARG A 180 -21.89 1.54 -22.08
N PHE A 181 -22.08 0.72 -21.05
CA PHE A 181 -21.98 1.23 -19.66
C PHE A 181 -20.55 1.75 -19.38
N ILE A 182 -19.51 0.98 -19.71
CA ILE A 182 -18.10 1.38 -19.52
C ILE A 182 -17.76 2.66 -20.30
N GLU A 183 -18.22 2.78 -21.54
CA GLU A 183 -18.02 3.97 -22.36
C GLU A 183 -18.65 5.22 -21.73
N ILE A 184 -19.91 5.12 -21.29
CA ILE A 184 -20.63 6.24 -20.64
C ILE A 184 -19.96 6.58 -19.30
N TRP A 185 -19.70 5.57 -18.48
CA TRP A 185 -19.11 5.77 -17.14
C TRP A 185 -17.68 6.31 -17.23
N GLY A 186 -16.86 5.75 -18.11
CA GLY A 186 -15.47 6.17 -18.32
C GLY A 186 -15.33 7.52 -19.03
N SER A 187 -16.41 8.06 -19.63
CA SER A 187 -16.40 9.43 -20.19
C SER A 187 -16.46 10.52 -19.10
N MET A 188 -16.81 10.16 -17.88
CA MET A 188 -16.83 11.10 -16.76
C MET A 188 -15.39 11.39 -16.30
N PRO A 189 -14.99 12.67 -16.19
CA PRO A 189 -13.64 13.00 -15.74
C PRO A 189 -13.51 12.75 -14.24
N GLU A 190 -12.78 11.67 -13.90
CA GLU A 190 -12.61 11.17 -12.54
C GLU A 190 -12.15 12.25 -11.54
N LEU A 191 -11.17 13.07 -11.95
CA LEU A 191 -10.63 14.13 -11.09
C LEU A 191 -11.69 15.17 -10.69
N TYR A 192 -12.59 15.55 -11.63
CA TYR A 192 -13.67 16.51 -11.30
C TYR A 192 -14.67 15.93 -10.32
N LEU A 193 -14.99 14.64 -10.44
CA LEU A 193 -15.84 13.97 -9.47
C LEU A 193 -15.19 13.96 -8.09
N LEU A 194 -13.91 13.65 -7.99
CA LEU A 194 -13.16 13.70 -6.74
C LEU A 194 -13.20 15.09 -6.09
N ILE A 195 -13.01 16.16 -6.87
CA ILE A 195 -13.09 17.54 -6.38
C ILE A 195 -14.51 17.85 -5.84
N ILE A 196 -15.54 17.47 -6.58
CA ILE A 196 -16.94 17.71 -6.17
C ILE A 196 -17.24 16.96 -4.87
N PHE A 197 -16.87 15.68 -4.79
CA PHE A 197 -17.09 14.89 -3.58
C PHE A 197 -16.29 15.39 -2.38
N SER A 198 -15.04 15.83 -2.58
CA SER A 198 -14.22 16.42 -1.51
C SER A 198 -14.76 17.77 -1.01
N ALA A 199 -15.53 18.50 -1.83
CA ALA A 199 -16.18 19.74 -1.43
C ALA A 199 -17.46 19.49 -0.58
N VAL A 200 -18.09 18.33 -0.74
CA VAL A 200 -19.37 17.98 -0.05
C VAL A 200 -19.12 17.11 1.18
N PHE A 201 -18.17 16.18 1.10
CA PHE A 201 -17.87 15.22 2.15
C PHE A 201 -16.49 15.50 2.77
N ALA A 202 -16.38 15.25 4.08
CA ALA A 202 -15.08 15.31 4.76
C ALA A 202 -14.11 14.31 4.13
N PRO A 203 -12.85 14.70 3.83
CA PRO A 203 -11.85 13.81 3.30
C PRO A 203 -11.65 12.56 4.18
N SER A 204 -11.65 11.39 3.56
CA SER A 204 -11.37 10.13 4.25
C SER A 204 -10.77 9.10 3.30
N ILE A 205 -9.91 8.23 3.82
CA ILE A 205 -9.29 7.14 3.05
C ILE A 205 -10.37 6.22 2.45
N SER A 206 -11.43 5.94 3.19
CA SER A 206 -12.54 5.11 2.73
C SER A 206 -13.32 5.75 1.58
N LEU A 207 -13.59 7.06 1.65
CA LEU A 207 -14.23 7.80 0.56
C LEU A 207 -13.41 7.74 -0.72
N LEU A 208 -12.09 8.00 -0.62
CA LEU A 208 -11.18 7.90 -1.77
C LEU A 208 -11.15 6.49 -2.34
N LEU A 209 -11.08 5.47 -1.48
CA LEU A 209 -11.07 4.09 -1.91
C LEU A 209 -12.33 3.74 -2.71
N VAL A 210 -13.51 4.17 -2.23
CA VAL A 210 -14.78 3.97 -2.94
C VAL A 210 -14.77 4.70 -4.28
N LEU A 211 -14.43 5.98 -4.30
CA LEU A 211 -14.46 6.80 -5.51
C LEU A 211 -13.51 6.27 -6.58
N LEU A 212 -12.25 5.96 -6.23
CA LEU A 212 -11.28 5.39 -7.18
C LEU A 212 -11.67 3.97 -7.61
N SER A 213 -12.34 3.21 -6.74
CA SER A 213 -12.83 1.87 -7.08
C SER A 213 -13.94 1.88 -8.11
N LEU A 214 -14.74 2.97 -8.21
CA LEU A 214 -15.77 3.10 -9.23
C LEU A 214 -15.23 3.13 -10.66
N PHE A 215 -13.97 3.55 -10.84
CA PHE A 215 -13.33 3.69 -12.15
C PHE A 215 -12.21 2.64 -12.37
N GLY A 216 -11.50 2.28 -11.33
CA GLY A 216 -10.28 1.48 -11.40
C GLY A 216 -10.44 0.04 -11.94
N TRP A 217 -11.64 -0.49 -12.06
CA TRP A 217 -11.89 -1.85 -12.54
C TRP A 217 -12.02 -1.96 -14.08
N MET A 218 -12.38 -0.89 -14.79
CA MET A 218 -12.77 -0.91 -16.19
C MET A 218 -11.66 -1.43 -17.10
N GLY A 219 -10.45 -0.89 -17.01
CA GLY A 219 -9.34 -1.34 -17.86
C GLY A 219 -8.99 -2.82 -17.66
N LEU A 220 -9.09 -3.35 -16.43
CA LEU A 220 -8.88 -4.78 -16.21
C LEU A 220 -10.03 -5.62 -16.75
N SER A 221 -11.26 -5.12 -16.67
CA SER A 221 -12.43 -5.76 -17.26
C SER A 221 -12.23 -6.00 -18.75
N ASP A 222 -11.69 -5.04 -19.49
CA ASP A 222 -11.42 -5.17 -20.92
C ASP A 222 -10.39 -6.27 -21.22
N TYR A 223 -9.31 -6.36 -20.43
CA TYR A 223 -8.31 -7.42 -20.58
C TYR A 223 -8.92 -8.80 -20.30
N VAL A 224 -9.64 -8.95 -19.21
CA VAL A 224 -10.27 -10.22 -18.84
C VAL A 224 -11.33 -10.61 -19.87
N ARG A 225 -12.11 -9.65 -20.35
CA ARG A 225 -13.07 -9.84 -21.44
C ARG A 225 -12.40 -10.42 -22.70
N ALA A 226 -11.30 -9.82 -23.14
CA ALA A 226 -10.55 -10.27 -24.30
C ALA A 226 -10.06 -11.72 -24.15
N GLU A 227 -9.50 -12.07 -22.97
CA GLU A 227 -9.07 -13.43 -22.66
C GLU A 227 -10.25 -14.42 -22.65
N PHE A 228 -11.38 -14.03 -22.06
CA PHE A 228 -12.57 -14.89 -22.04
C PHE A 228 -13.17 -15.10 -23.44
N LEU A 229 -13.22 -14.06 -24.27
CA LEU A 229 -13.67 -14.16 -25.69
C LEU A 229 -12.80 -15.13 -26.48
N ARG A 230 -11.48 -15.12 -26.24
CA ARG A 230 -10.54 -16.04 -26.86
C ARG A 230 -10.70 -17.46 -26.32
N ASN A 231 -10.68 -17.63 -25.02
CA ASN A 231 -10.64 -18.95 -24.37
C ASN A 231 -11.94 -19.72 -24.51
N ARG A 232 -13.11 -19.05 -24.57
CA ARG A 232 -14.41 -19.73 -24.74
C ARG A 232 -14.55 -20.46 -26.06
N GLN A 233 -13.70 -20.17 -27.04
CA GLN A 233 -13.73 -20.80 -28.38
C GLN A 233 -12.80 -22.00 -28.46
N LEU A 234 -11.99 -22.28 -27.47
CA LEU A 234 -11.03 -23.38 -27.47
C LEU A 234 -11.70 -24.73 -27.29
N ASP A 235 -11.09 -25.77 -27.83
CA ASP A 235 -11.66 -27.12 -27.93
C ASP A 235 -11.99 -27.73 -26.55
N TYR A 236 -11.19 -27.47 -25.53
CA TYR A 236 -11.48 -27.96 -24.18
C TYR A 236 -12.78 -27.38 -23.60
N VAL A 237 -13.14 -26.12 -23.96
CA VAL A 237 -14.42 -25.51 -23.56
C VAL A 237 -15.56 -26.10 -24.33
N ARG A 238 -15.38 -26.36 -25.64
CA ARG A 238 -16.39 -27.05 -26.48
C ARG A 238 -16.64 -28.47 -25.96
N ALA A 239 -15.59 -29.21 -25.64
CA ALA A 239 -15.69 -30.53 -25.04
C ALA A 239 -16.44 -30.53 -23.70
N ALA A 240 -16.14 -29.57 -22.83
CA ALA A 240 -16.84 -29.41 -21.56
C ALA A 240 -18.34 -29.13 -21.71
N ARG A 241 -18.72 -28.33 -22.72
CA ARG A 241 -20.14 -28.14 -23.09
C ARG A 241 -20.81 -29.42 -23.63
N ALA A 242 -20.12 -30.16 -24.49
CA ALA A 242 -20.61 -31.41 -25.02
C ALA A 242 -20.86 -32.49 -23.95
N LEU A 243 -20.06 -32.43 -22.85
CA LEU A 243 -20.22 -33.27 -21.67
C LEU A 243 -21.33 -32.78 -20.71
N GLY A 244 -22.06 -31.68 -21.06
CA GLY A 244 -23.19 -31.18 -20.27
C GLY A 244 -22.83 -30.35 -19.05
N LEU A 245 -21.58 -29.83 -18.92
CA LEU A 245 -21.21 -28.95 -17.80
C LEU A 245 -22.00 -27.64 -17.90
N SER A 246 -22.40 -27.11 -16.73
CA SER A 246 -23.06 -25.81 -16.63
C SER A 246 -22.10 -24.66 -16.97
N ASN A 247 -22.64 -23.53 -17.42
CA ASN A 247 -21.83 -22.33 -17.71
C ASN A 247 -20.98 -21.90 -16.54
N THR A 248 -21.51 -21.93 -15.31
CA THR A 248 -20.78 -21.59 -14.09
C THR A 248 -19.59 -22.54 -13.88
N GLN A 249 -19.78 -23.84 -14.06
CA GLN A 249 -18.68 -24.81 -13.95
C GLN A 249 -17.61 -24.58 -15.01
N ILE A 250 -18.00 -24.26 -16.24
CA ILE A 250 -17.08 -23.96 -17.35
C ILE A 250 -16.28 -22.69 -17.03
N ILE A 251 -16.93 -21.62 -16.55
CA ILE A 251 -16.27 -20.37 -16.17
C ILE A 251 -15.23 -20.63 -15.09
N TRP A 252 -15.66 -21.16 -13.94
CA TRP A 252 -14.80 -21.27 -12.78
C TRP A 252 -13.70 -22.33 -12.90
N ARG A 253 -13.97 -23.43 -13.58
CA ARG A 253 -13.07 -24.60 -13.60
C ARG A 253 -12.18 -24.66 -14.81
N HIS A 254 -12.60 -24.04 -15.93
CA HIS A 254 -11.91 -24.19 -17.19
C HIS A 254 -11.40 -22.86 -17.78
N VAL A 255 -12.23 -21.80 -17.78
CA VAL A 255 -11.87 -20.54 -18.45
C VAL A 255 -11.11 -19.61 -17.52
N LEU A 256 -11.63 -19.35 -16.33
CA LEU A 256 -11.06 -18.39 -15.40
C LEU A 256 -9.61 -18.70 -15.03
N PRO A 257 -9.21 -19.92 -14.62
CA PRO A 257 -7.83 -20.21 -14.25
C PRO A 257 -6.82 -19.90 -15.36
N ASN A 258 -7.22 -20.15 -16.61
CA ASN A 258 -6.37 -19.88 -17.77
C ASN A 258 -6.35 -18.40 -18.17
N SER A 259 -7.39 -17.66 -17.81
CA SER A 259 -7.53 -16.23 -18.12
C SER A 259 -6.92 -15.31 -17.06
N LEU A 260 -6.55 -15.83 -15.87
CA LEU A 260 -5.99 -15.05 -14.78
C LEU A 260 -4.50 -14.74 -14.96
N THR A 261 -3.77 -15.43 -15.82
CA THR A 261 -2.33 -15.21 -16.03
C THR A 261 -2.00 -13.75 -16.32
N PRO A 262 -2.67 -13.04 -17.26
CA PRO A 262 -2.43 -11.62 -17.48
C PRO A 262 -2.78 -10.76 -16.25
N VAL A 263 -3.86 -11.12 -15.54
CA VAL A 263 -4.28 -10.38 -14.33
C VAL A 263 -3.16 -10.36 -13.30
N VAL A 264 -2.55 -11.51 -13.03
CA VAL A 264 -1.45 -11.63 -12.06
C VAL A 264 -0.24 -10.79 -12.49
N THR A 265 0.08 -10.75 -13.77
CA THR A 265 1.21 -9.95 -14.29
C THR A 265 0.98 -8.44 -14.14
N PHE A 266 -0.26 -7.98 -14.11
CA PHE A 266 -0.58 -6.57 -13.94
C PHE A 266 -0.65 -6.10 -12.49
N LEU A 267 -0.70 -7.00 -11.49
CA LEU A 267 -0.86 -6.62 -10.08
C LEU A 267 0.17 -5.59 -9.60
N PRO A 268 1.49 -5.77 -9.80
CA PRO A 268 2.47 -4.81 -9.32
C PRO A 268 2.33 -3.42 -9.98
N PHE A 269 2.03 -3.39 -11.26
CA PHE A 269 1.82 -2.12 -11.99
C PHE A 269 0.55 -1.40 -11.52
N ARG A 270 -0.51 -2.13 -11.21
CA ARG A 270 -1.73 -1.57 -10.64
C ARG A 270 -1.49 -1.00 -9.24
N MET A 271 -0.70 -1.69 -8.42
CA MET A 271 -0.29 -1.17 -7.11
C MET A 271 0.52 0.13 -7.27
N SER A 272 1.46 0.16 -8.22
CA SER A 272 2.22 1.40 -8.53
C SER A 272 1.29 2.56 -8.92
N ALA A 273 0.33 2.30 -9.81
CA ALA A 273 -0.65 3.29 -10.22
C ALA A 273 -1.53 3.78 -9.04
N ALA A 274 -1.93 2.87 -8.15
CA ALA A 274 -2.73 3.20 -6.97
C ALA A 274 -1.94 4.06 -5.96
N ILE A 275 -0.65 3.74 -5.72
CA ILE A 275 0.23 4.57 -4.88
C ILE A 275 0.38 5.97 -5.48
N LEU A 276 0.64 6.06 -6.78
CA LEU A 276 0.76 7.36 -7.46
C LEU A 276 -0.54 8.16 -7.42
N ALA A 277 -1.69 7.52 -7.62
CA ALA A 277 -2.99 8.17 -7.53
C ALA A 277 -3.23 8.78 -6.15
N LEU A 278 -3.04 7.98 -5.07
CA LEU A 278 -3.17 8.48 -3.71
C LEU A 278 -2.20 9.64 -3.44
N THR A 279 -0.92 9.46 -3.77
CA THR A 279 0.12 10.48 -3.56
C THR A 279 -0.21 11.78 -4.30
N SER A 280 -0.71 11.69 -5.54
CA SER A 280 -1.08 12.87 -6.34
C SER A 280 -2.30 13.58 -5.74
N LEU A 281 -3.31 12.86 -5.28
CA LEU A 281 -4.49 13.43 -4.64
C LEU A 281 -4.14 14.08 -3.29
N ASP A 282 -3.29 13.43 -2.49
CA ASP A 282 -2.81 13.99 -1.23
C ASP A 282 -1.99 15.26 -1.46
N PHE A 283 -1.12 15.27 -2.49
CA PHE A 283 -0.36 16.45 -2.89
C PHE A 283 -1.27 17.65 -3.27
N LEU A 284 -2.43 17.36 -3.86
CA LEU A 284 -3.44 18.37 -4.21
C LEU A 284 -4.37 18.74 -3.03
N GLY A 285 -4.21 18.09 -1.87
CA GLY A 285 -5.08 18.30 -0.71
C GLY A 285 -6.46 17.65 -0.81
N LEU A 286 -6.63 16.72 -1.76
CA LEU A 286 -7.88 15.98 -2.00
C LEU A 286 -7.84 14.55 -1.43
N GLY A 287 -6.75 14.21 -0.73
CA GLY A 287 -6.44 12.85 -0.29
C GLY A 287 -6.92 12.52 1.11
N VAL A 288 -5.97 12.16 1.97
CA VAL A 288 -6.25 11.75 3.36
C VAL A 288 -6.61 12.92 4.28
N PRO A 289 -7.31 12.66 5.41
CA PRO A 289 -7.60 13.69 6.39
C PRO A 289 -6.33 14.38 6.91
N PRO A 290 -6.39 15.69 7.23
CA PRO A 290 -5.27 16.41 7.84
C PRO A 290 -4.73 15.70 9.08
N GLY A 291 -3.39 15.61 9.20
CA GLY A 291 -2.73 14.93 10.31
C GLY A 291 -2.53 13.42 10.13
N THR A 292 -3.07 12.83 9.07
CA THR A 292 -2.72 11.46 8.69
C THR A 292 -1.38 11.47 7.96
N PRO A 293 -0.41 10.59 8.32
CA PRO A 293 0.85 10.49 7.59
C PRO A 293 0.61 10.15 6.11
N SER A 294 1.16 10.97 5.22
CA SER A 294 0.97 10.82 3.78
C SER A 294 2.22 11.26 3.01
N LEU A 295 2.62 10.44 2.03
CA LEU A 295 3.74 10.77 1.15
C LEU A 295 3.40 11.98 0.25
N GLY A 296 2.14 12.15 -0.15
CA GLY A 296 1.71 13.28 -0.96
C GLY A 296 1.69 14.59 -0.18
N GLU A 297 1.24 14.57 1.10
CA GLU A 297 1.31 15.74 1.98
C GLU A 297 2.77 16.18 2.20
N LEU A 298 3.68 15.24 2.47
CA LEU A 298 5.10 15.55 2.63
C LEU A 298 5.72 16.17 1.37
N LEU A 299 5.37 15.70 0.17
CA LEU A 299 5.80 16.34 -1.06
C LEU A 299 5.25 17.76 -1.20
N SER A 300 4.01 18.00 -0.79
CA SER A 300 3.39 19.33 -0.78
C SER A 300 4.09 20.27 0.20
N GLN A 301 4.41 19.78 1.42
CA GLN A 301 5.19 20.52 2.41
C GLN A 301 6.58 20.89 1.88
N GLY A 302 7.28 19.92 1.26
CA GLY A 302 8.60 20.15 0.69
C GLY A 302 8.58 21.14 -0.47
N LYS A 303 7.52 21.16 -1.28
CA LYS A 303 7.31 22.20 -2.32
C LYS A 303 7.15 23.58 -1.70
N ASN A 304 6.45 23.70 -0.57
CA ASN A 304 6.19 24.97 0.08
C ASN A 304 7.39 25.47 0.92
N ASN A 305 8.30 24.56 1.29
CA ASN A 305 9.50 24.83 2.11
C ASN A 305 10.74 24.39 1.33
N ILE A 306 11.14 25.13 0.31
CA ILE A 306 12.24 24.76 -0.60
C ILE A 306 13.58 24.63 0.15
N ASP A 307 13.80 25.42 1.17
CA ASP A 307 15.02 25.38 1.98
C ASP A 307 15.11 24.07 2.80
N ALA A 308 13.98 23.45 3.12
CA ALA A 308 13.88 22.14 3.77
C ALA A 308 13.93 20.99 2.75
N TRP A 309 14.99 20.96 1.94
CA TRP A 309 15.17 20.00 0.85
C TRP A 309 15.08 18.53 1.29
N TRP A 310 15.39 18.23 2.55
CA TRP A 310 15.33 16.86 3.12
C TRP A 310 13.92 16.29 3.09
N ILE A 311 12.87 17.11 3.24
CA ILE A 311 11.47 16.65 3.18
C ILE A 311 11.17 16.09 1.77
N SER A 312 11.39 16.91 0.75
CA SER A 312 11.14 16.50 -0.64
C SER A 312 12.01 15.32 -1.05
N MET A 313 13.32 15.37 -0.75
CA MET A 313 14.28 14.38 -1.21
C MET A 313 14.03 13.01 -0.58
N SER A 314 13.80 12.96 0.74
CA SER A 314 13.50 11.71 1.44
C SER A 314 12.19 11.09 0.97
N THR A 315 11.15 11.90 0.83
CA THR A 315 9.84 11.42 0.35
C THR A 315 9.91 10.93 -1.10
N PHE A 316 10.58 11.69 -1.96
CA PHE A 316 10.80 11.30 -3.35
C PHE A 316 11.60 9.99 -3.45
N ALA A 317 12.65 9.83 -2.65
CA ALA A 317 13.43 8.60 -2.62
C ALA A 317 12.58 7.38 -2.23
N VAL A 318 11.75 7.49 -1.19
CA VAL A 318 10.83 6.41 -0.77
C VAL A 318 9.85 6.06 -1.89
N LEU A 319 9.26 7.06 -2.55
CA LEU A 319 8.35 6.83 -3.67
C LEU A 319 9.04 6.14 -4.84
N VAL A 320 10.17 6.68 -5.31
CA VAL A 320 10.90 6.13 -6.46
C VAL A 320 11.35 4.72 -6.19
N ILE A 321 11.94 4.44 -5.02
CA ILE A 321 12.35 3.08 -4.65
C ILE A 321 11.14 2.14 -4.66
N THR A 322 10.03 2.53 -4.07
CA THR A 322 8.81 1.71 -4.03
C THR A 322 8.29 1.39 -5.43
N LEU A 323 8.20 2.39 -6.31
CA LEU A 323 7.73 2.23 -7.68
C LEU A 323 8.68 1.39 -8.53
N LEU A 324 10.00 1.55 -8.36
CA LEU A 324 11.01 0.73 -9.03
C LEU A 324 10.93 -0.74 -8.59
N LEU A 325 10.80 -1.00 -7.30
CA LEU A 325 10.63 -2.37 -6.77
C LEU A 325 9.39 -3.04 -7.37
N LEU A 326 8.25 -2.35 -7.41
CA LEU A 326 7.03 -2.86 -8.01
C LEU A 326 7.18 -3.07 -9.52
N THR A 327 7.85 -2.17 -10.23
CA THR A 327 8.09 -2.28 -11.67
C THR A 327 8.97 -3.50 -11.98
N PHE A 328 10.11 -3.65 -11.32
CA PHE A 328 11.01 -4.80 -11.54
C PHE A 328 10.35 -6.13 -11.17
N MET A 329 9.54 -6.13 -10.10
CA MET A 329 8.73 -7.30 -9.74
C MET A 329 7.71 -7.63 -10.82
N GLY A 330 7.04 -6.62 -11.38
CA GLY A 330 6.05 -6.78 -12.45
C GLY A 330 6.66 -7.32 -13.74
N ASP A 331 7.79 -6.77 -14.16
CA ASP A 331 8.53 -7.22 -15.35
C ASP A 331 9.00 -8.66 -15.20
N ALA A 332 9.59 -9.01 -14.06
CA ALA A 332 10.03 -10.38 -13.78
C ALA A 332 8.85 -11.37 -13.74
N LEU A 333 7.72 -10.96 -13.19
CA LEU A 333 6.51 -11.78 -13.14
C LEU A 333 5.93 -12.00 -14.55
N ARG A 334 5.90 -10.96 -15.36
CA ARG A 334 5.50 -11.03 -16.77
C ARG A 334 6.39 -11.98 -17.56
N ASP A 335 7.72 -11.86 -17.39
CA ASP A 335 8.70 -12.74 -18.07
C ASP A 335 8.57 -14.20 -17.62
N ALA A 336 8.32 -14.44 -16.34
CA ALA A 336 8.17 -15.78 -15.79
C ALA A 336 6.90 -16.49 -16.27
N LEU A 337 5.84 -15.74 -16.55
CA LEU A 337 4.54 -16.27 -17.00
C LEU A 337 4.38 -16.27 -18.52
N ASP A 338 5.30 -15.69 -19.29
CA ASP A 338 5.25 -15.71 -20.77
C ASP A 338 5.55 -17.11 -21.31
N PRO A 339 4.58 -17.76 -22.02
CA PRO A 339 4.81 -19.09 -22.60
C PRO A 339 5.88 -19.11 -23.69
N ARG A 340 6.10 -17.98 -24.39
CA ARG A 340 7.06 -17.90 -25.51
C ARG A 340 8.52 -17.94 -25.05
N LYS A 341 8.78 -17.62 -23.79
CA LYS A 341 10.10 -17.71 -23.16
C LYS A 341 10.31 -19.06 -22.47
N ALA A 342 9.38 -20.00 -22.59
CA ALA A 342 9.43 -21.31 -21.95
C ALA A 342 10.52 -22.23 -22.55
N ASP A 343 10.91 -21.98 -23.79
CA ASP A 343 11.79 -22.87 -24.59
C ASP A 343 13.24 -22.34 -24.74
N LYS A 344 13.59 -21.28 -23.99
CA LYS A 344 14.96 -20.76 -23.88
C LYS A 344 15.49 -20.91 -22.44
#